data_47212891b3a5c4801cc51a41fa2bf880
#
_entry.id   47212891b3a5c4801cc51a41fa2bf880
#
_cell.length_a   1.000
_cell.length_b   1.000
_cell.length_c   1.000
_cell.angle_alpha   90.00
_cell.angle_beta   90.00
_cell.angle_gamma   90.00
#
_symmetry.space_group_name_H-M   'P 1'
#
loop_
_entity.id
_entity.type
_entity.pdbx_description
1 polymer ?
#
loop_
_entity_poly.entity_id
_entity_poly.type
_entity_poly.pdbx_seq_one_letter_code
_entity_poly.pdbx_strand_id
1 'polypeptide(L)'
;MDVSKLMFREGLMAGERILVTGGGTGLGREMAEAFLKLGATVYICGRRQNKLDETAEELTKLHAKDSGGRIVGMACDIRDADAIHTMVDAIWADGGALTGVVNNAAGNFISRTEDLSVNGFNAIADIVMRGTFYVTLDIGKRLIAEKKRASFLSILTTWVWSGSAFVVPSAMSKTAINAMTQSLATEWGRYGLRFNAIAPGLFPTKGMSARLNPGGSGGNSNNAMNPMGRAGEMHELANLAVFLMGPGAEYVNGQTIAIDGAGFQANGGTFYPMLHALGDAEWEQMRAMIKGTNEKDKAERTVG
;
A
#
# COMPACT_ATOMS: atom_id res chain seq x y z
N MET A 1 15.95 -2.48 -1.17
CA MET A 1 15.92 -1.08 -0.66
C MET A 1 17.19 -0.75 0.12
N ASP A 2 17.36 0.48 0.56
CA ASP A 2 18.42 0.81 1.52
C ASP A 2 17.92 0.52 2.96
N VAL A 3 18.30 -0.64 3.49
CA VAL A 3 17.86 -1.09 4.83
C VAL A 3 18.48 -0.30 5.97
N SER A 4 19.55 0.48 5.74
CA SER A 4 20.15 1.35 6.77
C SER A 4 19.24 2.52 7.14
N LYS A 5 18.25 2.82 6.30
CA LYS A 5 17.23 3.84 6.54
C LYS A 5 15.99 3.31 7.28
N LEU A 6 15.95 2.05 7.69
CA LEU A 6 14.92 1.56 8.60
C LEU A 6 15.13 2.18 9.99
N MET A 7 14.07 2.81 10.52
CA MET A 7 14.15 3.59 11.76
C MET A 7 13.80 2.79 13.01
N PHE A 8 13.88 1.46 12.94
CA PHE A 8 13.52 0.57 14.04
C PHE A 8 14.75 -0.16 14.59
N ARG A 9 14.67 -0.53 15.86
CA ARG A 9 15.70 -1.36 16.50
C ARG A 9 15.79 -2.73 15.81
N GLU A 10 16.97 -3.29 15.77
CA GLU A 10 17.18 -4.67 15.34
C GLU A 10 16.33 -5.64 16.20
N GLY A 11 15.85 -6.70 15.55
CA GLY A 11 15.01 -7.69 16.21
C GLY A 11 13.60 -7.22 16.59
N LEU A 12 13.15 -6.02 16.16
CA LEU A 12 11.80 -5.54 16.49
C LEU A 12 10.70 -6.52 16.11
N MET A 13 10.88 -7.23 15.01
CA MET A 13 9.90 -8.19 14.46
C MET A 13 10.27 -9.64 14.79
N ALA A 14 11.21 -9.88 15.71
CA ALA A 14 11.57 -11.24 16.11
C ALA A 14 10.36 -11.95 16.74
N GLY A 15 10.09 -13.17 16.26
CA GLY A 15 8.89 -13.94 16.64
C GLY A 15 7.64 -13.63 15.83
N GLU A 16 7.63 -12.55 15.03
CA GLU A 16 6.53 -12.27 14.11
C GLU A 16 6.55 -13.21 12.92
N ARG A 17 5.36 -13.62 12.48
CA ARG A 17 5.12 -14.50 11.33
C ARG A 17 4.20 -13.79 10.37
N ILE A 18 4.74 -13.34 9.24
CA ILE A 18 4.04 -12.40 8.34
C ILE A 18 3.90 -12.99 6.94
N LEU A 19 2.67 -13.07 6.44
CA LEU A 19 2.40 -13.38 5.04
C LEU A 19 2.35 -12.08 4.23
N VAL A 20 3.08 -12.03 3.11
CA VAL A 20 3.04 -10.92 2.13
C VAL A 20 2.56 -11.47 0.78
N THR A 21 1.32 -11.14 0.38
CA THR A 21 0.83 -11.52 -0.94
C THR A 21 1.47 -10.65 -2.02
N GLY A 22 1.88 -11.28 -3.14
CA GLY A 22 2.67 -10.57 -4.17
C GLY A 22 4.07 -10.17 -3.68
N GLY A 23 4.63 -10.88 -2.69
CA GLY A 23 5.89 -10.55 -2.04
C GLY A 23 7.16 -10.82 -2.86
N GLY A 24 7.05 -11.44 -4.04
CA GLY A 24 8.21 -11.75 -4.89
C GLY A 24 8.74 -10.56 -5.70
N THR A 25 8.08 -9.43 -5.76
CA THR A 25 8.50 -8.26 -6.55
C THR A 25 7.92 -6.95 -6.00
N GLY A 26 8.49 -5.81 -6.45
CA GLY A 26 7.93 -4.48 -6.20
C GLY A 26 7.74 -4.16 -4.71
N LEU A 27 6.67 -3.45 -4.36
CA LEU A 27 6.41 -2.99 -2.99
C LEU A 27 6.34 -4.15 -2.00
N GLY A 28 5.76 -5.29 -2.40
CA GLY A 28 5.66 -6.48 -1.54
C GLY A 28 7.03 -7.04 -1.17
N ARG A 29 7.99 -7.10 -2.14
CA ARG A 29 9.35 -7.53 -1.88
C ARG A 29 10.08 -6.59 -0.90
N GLU A 30 9.91 -5.27 -1.08
CA GLU A 30 10.56 -4.28 -0.21
C GLU A 30 10.04 -4.35 1.23
N MET A 31 8.74 -4.52 1.41
CA MET A 31 8.15 -4.74 2.73
C MET A 31 8.60 -6.07 3.36
N ALA A 32 8.62 -7.16 2.56
CA ALA A 32 9.12 -8.46 3.02
C ALA A 32 10.59 -8.38 3.46
N GLU A 33 11.43 -7.65 2.72
CA GLU A 33 12.83 -7.38 3.07
C GLU A 33 12.96 -6.66 4.41
N ALA A 34 12.12 -5.64 4.66
CA ALA A 34 12.13 -4.91 5.93
C ALA A 34 11.76 -5.80 7.12
N PHE A 35 10.70 -6.58 7.00
CA PHE A 35 10.28 -7.51 8.05
C PHE A 35 11.36 -8.57 8.33
N LEU A 36 11.96 -9.14 7.29
CA LEU A 36 13.05 -10.09 7.41
C LEU A 36 14.27 -9.49 8.12
N LYS A 37 14.69 -8.28 7.70
CA LYS A 37 15.81 -7.56 8.30
C LYS A 37 15.60 -7.27 9.79
N LEU A 38 14.35 -7.12 10.20
CA LEU A 38 13.97 -6.89 11.60
C LEU A 38 13.66 -8.17 12.38
N GLY A 39 13.90 -9.35 11.79
CA GLY A 39 13.89 -10.65 12.50
C GLY A 39 12.61 -11.47 12.32
N ALA A 40 11.67 -11.07 11.45
CA ALA A 40 10.45 -11.83 11.22
C ALA A 40 10.68 -13.13 10.43
N THR A 41 9.80 -14.12 10.63
CA THR A 41 9.56 -15.17 9.65
C THR A 41 8.56 -14.64 8.61
N VAL A 42 9.00 -14.52 7.36
CA VAL A 42 8.20 -13.95 6.26
C VAL A 42 7.83 -15.03 5.26
N TYR A 43 6.54 -15.15 4.97
CA TYR A 43 6.02 -15.96 3.87
C TYR A 43 5.67 -15.03 2.73
N ILE A 44 6.23 -15.25 1.55
CA ILE A 44 5.88 -14.50 0.35
C ILE A 44 5.12 -15.41 -0.60
N CYS A 45 3.96 -14.96 -1.10
CA CYS A 45 3.22 -15.76 -2.06
C CYS A 45 2.94 -15.04 -3.38
N GLY A 46 2.68 -15.84 -4.40
CA GLY A 46 2.39 -15.39 -5.76
C GLY A 46 2.32 -16.56 -6.72
N ARG A 47 2.03 -16.30 -8.01
CA ARG A 47 1.79 -17.36 -9.01
C ARG A 47 3.06 -17.99 -9.60
N ARG A 48 4.24 -17.37 -9.42
CA ARG A 48 5.49 -17.76 -10.06
C ARG A 48 6.48 -18.25 -9.03
N GLN A 49 6.52 -19.57 -8.80
CA GLN A 49 7.40 -20.18 -7.79
C GLN A 49 8.86 -19.80 -8.00
N ASN A 50 9.38 -19.90 -9.22
CA ASN A 50 10.77 -19.54 -9.52
C ASN A 50 11.12 -18.11 -9.07
N LYS A 51 10.19 -17.14 -9.23
CA LYS A 51 10.43 -15.76 -8.82
C LYS A 51 10.40 -15.58 -7.30
N LEU A 52 9.58 -16.37 -6.63
CA LEU A 52 9.55 -16.40 -5.17
C LEU A 52 10.82 -17.02 -4.60
N ASP A 53 11.30 -18.10 -5.20
CA ASP A 53 12.55 -18.78 -4.80
C ASP A 53 13.76 -17.87 -4.99
N GLU A 54 13.89 -17.22 -6.15
CA GLU A 54 14.93 -16.21 -6.40
C GLU A 54 14.94 -15.11 -5.34
N THR A 55 13.75 -14.57 -5.02
CA THR A 55 13.61 -13.51 -4.02
C THR A 55 13.94 -14.01 -2.62
N ALA A 56 13.45 -15.19 -2.24
CA ALA A 56 13.72 -15.77 -0.94
C ALA A 56 15.21 -16.08 -0.76
N GLU A 57 15.88 -16.63 -1.79
CA GLU A 57 17.31 -16.91 -1.77
C GLU A 57 18.14 -15.62 -1.66
N GLU A 58 17.83 -14.60 -2.48
CA GLU A 58 18.51 -13.31 -2.46
C GLU A 58 18.40 -12.65 -1.07
N LEU A 59 17.19 -12.54 -0.54
CA LEU A 59 16.95 -11.86 0.75
C LEU A 59 17.52 -12.66 1.93
N THR A 60 17.51 -14.00 1.86
CA THR A 60 18.16 -14.86 2.85
C THR A 60 19.67 -14.59 2.90
N LYS A 61 20.33 -14.53 1.75
CA LYS A 61 21.77 -14.22 1.66
C LYS A 61 22.10 -12.86 2.24
N LEU A 62 21.24 -11.86 2.01
CA LEU A 62 21.46 -10.49 2.43
C LEU A 62 21.23 -10.26 3.92
N HIS A 63 20.25 -10.92 4.54
CA HIS A 63 19.75 -10.49 5.84
C HIS A 63 19.57 -11.60 6.88
N ALA A 64 19.26 -12.85 6.49
CA ALA A 64 18.81 -13.85 7.45
C ALA A 64 19.85 -14.19 8.52
N LYS A 65 21.16 -14.20 8.15
CA LYS A 65 22.24 -14.52 9.09
C LYS A 65 22.34 -13.51 10.23
N ASP A 66 22.18 -12.23 9.91
CA ASP A 66 22.38 -11.14 10.90
C ASP A 66 21.09 -10.85 11.66
N SER A 67 19.92 -11.01 11.02
CA SER A 67 18.62 -10.70 11.61
C SER A 67 18.01 -11.83 12.44
N GLY A 68 18.43 -13.09 12.21
CA GLY A 68 17.75 -14.27 12.74
C GLY A 68 16.39 -14.54 12.08
N GLY A 69 15.99 -13.74 11.10
CA GLY A 69 14.74 -13.90 10.35
C GLY A 69 14.80 -15.03 9.31
N ARG A 70 13.64 -15.42 8.80
CA ARG A 70 13.50 -16.45 7.76
C ARG A 70 12.50 -16.01 6.69
N ILE A 71 12.75 -16.36 5.43
CA ILE A 71 11.81 -16.09 4.33
C ILE A 71 11.52 -17.36 3.54
N VAL A 72 10.25 -17.55 3.17
CA VAL A 72 9.75 -18.74 2.45
C VAL A 72 8.88 -18.30 1.28
N GLY A 73 9.17 -18.81 0.09
CA GLY A 73 8.37 -18.60 -1.12
C GLY A 73 7.32 -19.71 -1.29
N MET A 74 6.06 -19.32 -1.52
CA MET A 74 4.93 -20.27 -1.67
C MET A 74 4.10 -19.91 -2.91
N ALA A 75 4.02 -20.82 -3.89
CA ALA A 75 3.14 -20.60 -5.05
C ALA A 75 1.68 -20.62 -4.60
N CYS A 76 0.95 -19.56 -4.92
CA CYS A 76 -0.48 -19.47 -4.67
C CYS A 76 -1.10 -18.44 -5.62
N ASP A 77 -2.18 -18.84 -6.28
CA ASP A 77 -3.06 -17.89 -6.96
C ASP A 77 -4.18 -17.50 -5.98
N ILE A 78 -4.14 -16.28 -5.48
CA ILE A 78 -5.13 -15.81 -4.50
C ILE A 78 -6.56 -15.65 -5.05
N ARG A 79 -6.77 -15.90 -6.35
CA ARG A 79 -8.12 -15.99 -6.94
C ARG A 79 -8.81 -17.32 -6.63
N ASP A 80 -8.03 -18.31 -6.24
CA ASP A 80 -8.46 -19.67 -5.92
C ASP A 80 -8.50 -19.86 -4.39
N ALA A 81 -9.70 -20.05 -3.84
CA ALA A 81 -9.90 -20.20 -2.41
C ALA A 81 -9.29 -21.52 -1.86
N ASP A 82 -9.29 -22.59 -2.64
CA ASP A 82 -8.73 -23.88 -2.23
C ASP A 82 -7.20 -23.82 -2.22
N ALA A 83 -6.60 -23.12 -3.20
CA ALA A 83 -5.16 -22.86 -3.20
C ALA A 83 -4.72 -22.01 -1.99
N ILE A 84 -5.53 -21.00 -1.61
CA ILE A 84 -5.29 -20.23 -0.39
C ILE A 84 -5.35 -21.12 0.84
N HIS A 85 -6.41 -21.92 0.97
CA HIS A 85 -6.57 -22.84 2.11
C HIS A 85 -5.38 -23.77 2.26
N THR A 86 -4.94 -24.41 1.17
CA THR A 86 -3.77 -25.27 1.13
C THR A 86 -2.48 -24.55 1.54
N MET A 87 -2.26 -23.34 1.04
CA MET A 87 -1.10 -22.52 1.40
C MET A 87 -1.13 -22.18 2.90
N VAL A 88 -2.28 -21.79 3.43
CA VAL A 88 -2.42 -21.44 4.84
C VAL A 88 -2.23 -22.65 5.73
N ASP A 89 -2.72 -23.84 5.36
CA ASP A 89 -2.43 -25.09 6.06
C ASP A 89 -0.93 -25.37 6.18
N ALA A 90 -0.20 -25.19 5.07
CA ALA A 90 1.25 -25.36 5.05
C ALA A 90 1.96 -24.34 5.95
N ILE A 91 1.49 -23.08 5.99
CA ILE A 91 2.04 -22.05 6.90
C ILE A 91 1.79 -22.43 8.37
N TRP A 92 0.58 -22.89 8.70
CA TRP A 92 0.27 -23.33 10.07
C TRP A 92 1.09 -24.53 10.50
N ALA A 93 1.28 -25.50 9.62
CA ALA A 93 2.14 -26.68 9.87
C ALA A 93 3.61 -26.30 10.06
N ASP A 94 4.10 -25.27 9.38
CA ASP A 94 5.50 -24.80 9.46
C ASP A 94 5.84 -24.05 10.75
N GLY A 95 4.87 -23.63 11.55
CA GLY A 95 5.17 -22.95 12.82
C GLY A 95 3.99 -22.28 13.50
N GLY A 96 2.76 -22.59 13.11
CA GLY A 96 1.54 -22.10 13.74
C GLY A 96 1.01 -20.80 13.15
N ALA A 97 0.19 -20.11 13.94
CA ALA A 97 -0.58 -18.97 13.50
C ALA A 97 0.29 -17.80 12.98
N LEU A 98 -0.20 -17.13 11.95
CA LEU A 98 0.35 -15.86 11.51
C LEU A 98 0.04 -14.76 12.54
N THR A 99 0.98 -13.83 12.72
CA THR A 99 0.82 -12.60 13.50
C THR A 99 0.55 -11.40 12.61
N GLY A 100 0.78 -11.55 11.30
CA GLY A 100 0.56 -10.48 10.35
C GLY A 100 0.28 -10.94 8.93
N VAL A 101 -0.52 -10.13 8.21
CA VAL A 101 -0.85 -10.34 6.80
C VAL A 101 -0.73 -9.03 6.05
N VAL A 102 0.06 -8.99 4.99
CA VAL A 102 0.13 -7.86 4.05
C VAL A 102 -0.57 -8.24 2.75
N ASN A 103 -1.74 -7.68 2.54
CA ASN A 103 -2.53 -7.80 1.30
C ASN A 103 -1.98 -6.80 0.27
N ASN A 104 -0.98 -7.25 -0.51
CA ASN A 104 -0.31 -6.41 -1.49
C ASN A 104 -0.49 -6.90 -2.93
N ALA A 105 -0.80 -8.19 -3.15
CA ALA A 105 -0.98 -8.71 -4.50
C ALA A 105 -2.03 -7.92 -5.27
N ALA A 106 -1.67 -7.46 -6.47
CA ALA A 106 -2.50 -6.64 -7.32
C ALA A 106 -2.19 -6.84 -8.80
N GLY A 107 -3.09 -6.38 -9.64
CA GLY A 107 -2.92 -6.19 -11.07
C GLY A 107 -3.55 -4.88 -11.49
N ASN A 108 -3.03 -4.25 -12.54
CA ASN A 108 -3.62 -3.07 -13.14
C ASN A 108 -3.16 -2.93 -14.58
N PHE A 109 -3.97 -2.24 -15.40
CA PHE A 109 -3.62 -1.78 -16.74
C PHE A 109 -4.46 -0.56 -17.09
N ILE A 110 -3.97 0.25 -18.01
CA ILE A 110 -4.67 1.44 -18.51
C ILE A 110 -5.61 1.04 -19.65
N SER A 111 -6.86 1.48 -19.58
CA SER A 111 -7.86 1.33 -20.65
C SER A 111 -8.89 2.46 -20.55
N ARG A 112 -9.40 2.92 -21.69
CA ARG A 112 -10.65 3.67 -21.69
C ARG A 112 -11.76 2.73 -21.22
N THR A 113 -12.70 3.23 -20.44
CA THR A 113 -13.75 2.38 -19.84
C THR A 113 -14.69 1.81 -20.91
N GLU A 114 -14.97 2.57 -21.96
CA GLU A 114 -15.78 2.13 -23.12
C GLU A 114 -15.14 1.02 -23.95
N ASP A 115 -13.82 0.86 -23.88
CA ASP A 115 -13.06 -0.21 -24.55
C ASP A 115 -12.85 -1.44 -23.65
N LEU A 116 -13.26 -1.35 -22.38
CA LEU A 116 -12.99 -2.40 -21.41
C LEU A 116 -13.94 -3.59 -21.60
N SER A 117 -13.38 -4.78 -21.76
CA SER A 117 -14.19 -6.01 -21.72
C SER A 117 -14.56 -6.41 -20.29
N VAL A 118 -15.66 -7.16 -20.14
CA VAL A 118 -16.07 -7.77 -18.87
C VAL A 118 -14.94 -8.65 -18.29
N ASN A 119 -14.24 -9.41 -19.13
CA ASN A 119 -13.09 -10.23 -18.70
C ASN A 119 -11.93 -9.37 -18.21
N GLY A 120 -11.69 -8.22 -18.83
CA GLY A 120 -10.68 -7.26 -18.37
C GLY A 120 -11.01 -6.71 -16.98
N PHE A 121 -12.28 -6.36 -16.73
CA PHE A 121 -12.74 -5.98 -15.38
C PHE A 121 -12.56 -7.12 -14.38
N ASN A 122 -13.05 -8.32 -14.71
CA ASN A 122 -12.97 -9.48 -13.83
C ASN A 122 -11.51 -9.83 -13.47
N ALA A 123 -10.58 -9.77 -14.42
CA ALA A 123 -9.18 -10.07 -14.20
C ALA A 123 -8.55 -9.19 -13.09
N ILE A 124 -8.96 -7.93 -12.99
CA ILE A 124 -8.50 -7.03 -11.93
C ILE A 124 -9.29 -7.25 -10.63
N ALA A 125 -10.61 -7.32 -10.71
CA ALA A 125 -11.47 -7.49 -9.55
C ALA A 125 -11.19 -8.80 -8.80
N ASP A 126 -10.95 -9.88 -9.54
CA ASP A 126 -10.66 -11.20 -8.96
C ASP A 126 -9.34 -11.22 -8.18
N ILE A 127 -8.30 -10.55 -8.67
CA ILE A 127 -7.02 -10.47 -7.95
C ILE A 127 -7.13 -9.49 -6.79
N VAL A 128 -7.57 -8.27 -7.06
CA VAL A 128 -7.45 -7.16 -6.09
C VAL A 128 -8.53 -7.25 -5.03
N MET A 129 -9.79 -7.40 -5.40
CA MET A 129 -10.90 -7.40 -4.45
C MET A 129 -11.15 -8.80 -3.89
N ARG A 130 -11.51 -9.77 -4.74
CA ARG A 130 -11.88 -11.12 -4.28
C ARG A 130 -10.71 -11.83 -3.62
N GLY A 131 -9.53 -11.84 -4.27
CA GLY A 131 -8.36 -12.53 -3.74
C GLY A 131 -7.92 -11.97 -2.39
N THR A 132 -7.92 -10.65 -2.22
CA THR A 132 -7.64 -10.02 -0.93
C THR A 132 -8.66 -10.43 0.14
N PHE A 133 -9.95 -10.45 -0.23
CA PHE A 133 -11.01 -10.87 0.69
C PHE A 133 -10.87 -12.35 1.08
N TYR A 134 -10.59 -13.23 0.14
CA TYR A 134 -10.45 -14.68 0.40
C TYR A 134 -9.28 -14.99 1.34
N VAL A 135 -8.11 -14.37 1.10
CA VAL A 135 -6.94 -14.48 2.00
C VAL A 135 -7.29 -13.98 3.41
N THR A 136 -7.93 -12.81 3.49
CA THR A 136 -8.33 -12.21 4.77
C THR A 136 -9.34 -13.10 5.50
N LEU A 137 -10.31 -13.65 4.79
CA LEU A 137 -11.37 -14.49 5.36
C LEU A 137 -10.84 -15.82 5.90
N ASP A 138 -10.02 -16.56 5.13
CA ASP A 138 -9.46 -17.86 5.55
C ASP A 138 -8.59 -17.68 6.80
N ILE A 139 -7.63 -16.77 6.75
CA ILE A 139 -6.71 -16.52 7.87
C ILE A 139 -7.46 -15.96 9.09
N GLY A 140 -8.37 -15.01 8.87
CA GLY A 140 -9.12 -14.39 9.97
C GLY A 140 -10.00 -15.38 10.73
N LYS A 141 -10.67 -16.30 10.02
CA LYS A 141 -11.46 -17.38 10.66
C LYS A 141 -10.61 -18.27 11.56
N ARG A 142 -9.41 -18.66 11.11
CA ARG A 142 -8.48 -19.49 11.89
C ARG A 142 -7.99 -18.76 13.13
N LEU A 143 -7.57 -17.50 12.97
CA LEU A 143 -7.11 -16.68 14.09
C LEU A 143 -8.19 -16.48 15.15
N ILE A 144 -9.45 -16.25 14.74
CA ILE A 144 -10.59 -16.12 15.65
C ILE A 144 -10.84 -17.44 16.40
N ALA A 145 -10.86 -18.56 15.68
CA ALA A 145 -11.05 -19.88 16.28
C ALA A 145 -9.96 -20.24 17.30
N GLU A 146 -8.71 -19.88 17.01
CA GLU A 146 -7.55 -20.10 17.88
C GLU A 146 -7.33 -19.01 18.92
N LYS A 147 -8.16 -17.96 18.94
CA LYS A 147 -8.03 -16.77 19.82
C LYS A 147 -6.65 -16.12 19.72
N LYS A 148 -6.12 -16.01 18.51
CA LYS A 148 -4.82 -15.38 18.22
C LYS A 148 -5.01 -13.95 17.73
N ARG A 149 -4.10 -13.06 18.13
CA ARG A 149 -4.05 -11.66 17.68
C ARG A 149 -3.23 -11.56 16.40
N ALA A 150 -3.61 -10.66 15.50
CA ALA A 150 -2.84 -10.37 14.29
C ALA A 150 -3.13 -8.96 13.75
N SER A 151 -2.20 -8.47 12.90
CA SER A 151 -2.35 -7.24 12.15
C SER A 151 -2.51 -7.52 10.66
N PHE A 152 -3.54 -6.97 10.03
CA PHE A 152 -3.76 -6.99 8.60
C PHE A 152 -3.45 -5.61 8.00
N LEU A 153 -2.59 -5.58 7.00
CA LEU A 153 -2.21 -4.38 6.27
C LEU A 153 -2.58 -4.54 4.80
N SER A 154 -3.43 -3.64 4.28
CA SER A 154 -3.79 -3.63 2.86
C SER A 154 -3.05 -2.51 2.12
N ILE A 155 -2.45 -2.83 0.95
CA ILE A 155 -1.83 -1.83 0.08
C ILE A 155 -2.87 -1.37 -0.93
N LEU A 156 -3.31 -0.12 -0.77
CA LEU A 156 -4.31 0.54 -1.60
C LEU A 156 -3.67 1.49 -2.63
N THR A 157 -4.35 2.54 -2.94
CA THR A 157 -3.89 3.73 -3.67
C THR A 157 -4.70 4.93 -3.20
N THR A 158 -4.24 6.15 -3.43
CA THR A 158 -4.98 7.37 -3.13
C THR A 158 -6.30 7.51 -3.90
N TRP A 159 -6.50 6.70 -4.94
CA TRP A 159 -7.76 6.64 -5.71
C TRP A 159 -8.98 6.18 -4.91
N VAL A 160 -8.78 5.62 -3.73
CA VAL A 160 -9.88 5.25 -2.81
C VAL A 160 -10.69 6.47 -2.36
N TRP A 161 -10.12 7.68 -2.47
CA TRP A 161 -10.78 8.95 -2.13
C TRP A 161 -11.20 9.78 -3.36
N SER A 162 -10.45 9.68 -4.47
CA SER A 162 -10.66 10.54 -5.64
C SER A 162 -11.22 9.82 -6.87
N GLY A 163 -11.22 8.49 -6.86
CA GLY A 163 -11.33 7.73 -8.11
C GLY A 163 -10.09 7.90 -8.99
N SER A 164 -10.08 7.25 -10.16
CA SER A 164 -9.03 7.48 -11.17
C SER A 164 -9.54 7.08 -12.55
N ALA A 165 -9.46 8.00 -13.52
CA ALA A 165 -9.76 7.73 -14.90
C ALA A 165 -8.80 6.67 -15.48
N PHE A 166 -9.27 5.91 -16.48
CA PHE A 166 -8.53 4.91 -17.25
C PHE A 166 -8.01 3.68 -16.47
N VAL A 167 -8.29 3.59 -15.18
CA VAL A 167 -7.96 2.46 -14.30
C VAL A 167 -9.14 2.11 -13.39
N VAL A 168 -10.34 2.31 -13.86
CA VAL A 168 -11.60 2.18 -13.10
C VAL A 168 -11.72 0.85 -12.35
N PRO A 169 -11.42 -0.35 -12.92
CA PRO A 169 -11.50 -1.61 -12.19
C PRO A 169 -10.61 -1.66 -10.96
N SER A 170 -9.40 -1.09 -11.07
CA SER A 170 -8.45 -1.03 -9.95
C SER A 170 -8.92 -0.04 -8.87
N ALA A 171 -9.39 1.15 -9.26
CA ALA A 171 -9.92 2.14 -8.33
C ALA A 171 -11.11 1.59 -7.54
N MET A 172 -12.09 0.95 -8.23
CA MET A 172 -13.23 0.29 -7.60
C MET A 172 -12.79 -0.79 -6.62
N SER A 173 -11.90 -1.69 -7.05
CA SER A 173 -11.41 -2.80 -6.23
C SER A 173 -10.68 -2.31 -4.98
N LYS A 174 -9.82 -1.30 -5.09
CA LYS A 174 -9.09 -0.72 -3.96
C LYS A 174 -10.04 0.00 -2.99
N THR A 175 -11.08 0.67 -3.50
CA THR A 175 -12.12 1.29 -2.66
C THR A 175 -12.92 0.22 -1.89
N ALA A 176 -13.23 -0.91 -2.51
CA ALA A 176 -13.86 -2.05 -1.82
C ALA A 176 -12.98 -2.59 -0.68
N ILE A 177 -11.65 -2.70 -0.89
CA ILE A 177 -10.73 -3.11 0.18
C ILE A 177 -10.62 -2.04 1.28
N ASN A 178 -10.72 -0.76 0.95
CA ASN A 178 -10.79 0.30 1.96
C ASN A 178 -12.03 0.12 2.86
N ALA A 179 -13.19 -0.14 2.28
CA ALA A 179 -14.41 -0.43 3.03
C ALA A 179 -14.27 -1.71 3.87
N MET A 180 -13.68 -2.78 3.33
CA MET A 180 -13.37 -4.01 4.07
C MET A 180 -12.47 -3.72 5.27
N THR A 181 -11.41 -2.92 5.11
CA THR A 181 -10.48 -2.54 6.18
C THR A 181 -11.22 -1.90 7.35
N GLN A 182 -12.07 -0.92 7.09
CA GLN A 182 -12.86 -0.22 8.11
C GLN A 182 -13.90 -1.14 8.77
N SER A 183 -14.60 -1.95 7.97
CA SER A 183 -15.65 -2.84 8.46
C SER A 183 -15.07 -3.92 9.37
N LEU A 184 -13.99 -4.61 8.95
CA LEU A 184 -13.38 -5.67 9.74
C LEU A 184 -12.62 -5.12 10.97
N ALA A 185 -12.07 -3.92 10.90
CA ALA A 185 -11.51 -3.26 12.07
C ALA A 185 -12.54 -3.10 13.19
N THR A 186 -13.77 -2.77 12.83
CA THR A 186 -14.89 -2.64 13.77
C THR A 186 -15.43 -4.00 14.21
N GLU A 187 -15.68 -4.91 13.27
CA GLU A 187 -16.31 -6.20 13.54
C GLU A 187 -15.41 -7.17 14.28
N TRP A 188 -14.13 -7.27 13.85
CA TRP A 188 -13.17 -8.25 14.36
C TRP A 188 -12.16 -7.68 15.37
N GLY A 189 -12.21 -6.38 15.63
CA GLY A 189 -11.38 -5.74 16.66
C GLY A 189 -11.52 -6.39 18.04
N ARG A 190 -12.73 -6.83 18.40
CA ARG A 190 -13.01 -7.56 19.65
C ARG A 190 -12.26 -8.91 19.79
N TYR A 191 -11.78 -9.48 18.68
CA TYR A 191 -10.97 -10.70 18.68
C TYR A 191 -9.46 -10.40 18.70
N GLY A 192 -9.07 -9.12 18.79
CA GLY A 192 -7.67 -8.70 18.78
C GLY A 192 -7.06 -8.65 17.37
N LEU A 193 -7.90 -8.59 16.33
CA LEU A 193 -7.44 -8.42 14.95
C LEU A 193 -7.50 -6.94 14.57
N ARG A 194 -6.39 -6.42 14.06
CA ARG A 194 -6.30 -5.04 13.57
C ARG A 194 -6.26 -5.02 12.04
N PHE A 195 -6.92 -4.04 11.45
CA PHE A 195 -6.99 -3.84 10.01
C PHE A 195 -6.63 -2.39 9.68
N ASN A 196 -5.55 -2.19 8.96
CA ASN A 196 -5.14 -0.87 8.47
C ASN A 196 -4.76 -0.95 6.99
N ALA A 197 -4.62 0.19 6.36
CA ALA A 197 -4.21 0.27 4.98
C ALA A 197 -3.19 1.41 4.76
N ILE A 198 -2.33 1.23 3.78
CA ILE A 198 -1.48 2.27 3.22
C ILE A 198 -2.00 2.58 1.81
N ALA A 199 -2.14 3.86 1.49
CA ALA A 199 -2.47 4.36 0.17
C ALA A 199 -1.23 5.07 -0.43
N PRO A 200 -0.35 4.33 -1.14
CA PRO A 200 0.83 4.91 -1.75
C PRO A 200 0.49 5.82 -2.92
N GLY A 201 1.25 6.90 -3.07
CA GLY A 201 1.39 7.64 -4.31
C GLY A 201 2.36 6.94 -5.27
N LEU A 202 3.19 7.73 -5.93
CA LEU A 202 4.18 7.21 -6.88
C LEU A 202 5.39 6.62 -6.14
N PHE A 203 5.52 5.30 -6.17
CA PHE A 203 6.71 4.54 -5.78
C PHE A 203 7.19 3.74 -6.99
N PRO A 204 8.25 4.18 -7.71
CA PRO A 204 8.67 3.57 -8.96
C PRO A 204 9.08 2.11 -8.78
N THR A 205 8.44 1.21 -9.51
CA THR A 205 8.84 -0.20 -9.63
C THR A 205 8.93 -0.61 -11.09
N LYS A 206 9.79 -1.59 -11.40
CA LYS A 206 9.92 -2.09 -12.78
C LYS A 206 8.59 -2.56 -13.38
N GLY A 207 7.74 -3.21 -12.58
CA GLY A 207 6.44 -3.72 -13.03
C GLY A 207 5.40 -2.62 -13.25
N MET A 208 5.44 -1.55 -12.47
CA MET A 208 4.55 -0.40 -12.62
C MET A 208 4.89 0.39 -13.90
N SER A 209 6.15 0.69 -14.11
CA SER A 209 6.60 1.46 -15.29
C SER A 209 6.16 0.81 -16.60
N ALA A 210 6.25 -0.51 -16.72
CA ALA A 210 5.87 -1.23 -17.93
C ALA A 210 4.36 -1.18 -18.26
N ARG A 211 3.48 -1.03 -17.25
CA ARG A 211 2.02 -1.12 -17.41
C ARG A 211 1.29 0.22 -17.32
N LEU A 212 1.82 1.14 -16.55
CA LEU A 212 1.20 2.44 -16.29
C LEU A 212 1.95 3.60 -16.96
N ASN A 213 3.06 3.32 -17.64
CA ASN A 213 3.81 4.30 -18.43
C ASN A 213 4.41 3.65 -19.70
N PRO A 214 3.58 3.07 -20.58
CA PRO A 214 4.06 2.32 -21.75
C PRO A 214 4.86 3.16 -22.77
N GLY A 215 4.77 4.49 -22.72
CA GLY A 215 5.50 5.41 -23.60
C GLY A 215 6.78 6.03 -23.00
N GLY A 216 7.11 5.71 -21.75
CA GLY A 216 8.33 6.22 -21.10
C GLY A 216 8.37 7.73 -20.80
N SER A 217 7.35 8.48 -21.20
CA SER A 217 7.32 9.95 -21.15
C SER A 217 6.80 10.57 -19.84
N GLY A 218 6.25 9.76 -18.92
CA GLY A 218 5.51 10.25 -17.73
C GLY A 218 6.33 10.42 -16.44
N GLY A 219 7.57 9.94 -16.39
CA GLY A 219 8.32 9.91 -15.13
C GLY A 219 8.63 11.28 -14.52
N ASN A 220 9.01 12.24 -15.35
CA ASN A 220 9.36 13.60 -14.89
C ASN A 220 8.13 14.49 -14.67
N SER A 221 7.06 14.32 -15.47
CA SER A 221 5.84 15.11 -15.32
C SER A 221 5.08 14.77 -14.04
N ASN A 222 5.04 13.49 -13.65
CA ASN A 222 4.36 13.07 -12.41
C ASN A 222 5.08 13.58 -11.15
N ASN A 223 6.41 13.68 -11.17
CA ASN A 223 7.17 14.25 -10.07
C ASN A 223 6.96 15.76 -9.94
N ALA A 224 6.86 16.48 -11.05
CA ALA A 224 6.62 17.91 -11.06
C ALA A 224 5.21 18.30 -10.50
N MET A 225 4.25 17.39 -10.60
CA MET A 225 2.90 17.61 -10.03
C MET A 225 2.76 17.17 -8.57
N ASN A 226 3.79 16.53 -7.99
CA ASN A 226 3.78 16.18 -6.58
C ASN A 226 4.28 17.36 -5.74
N PRO A 227 3.58 17.78 -4.67
CA PRO A 227 4.00 18.89 -3.82
C PRO A 227 5.42 18.77 -3.26
N MET A 228 5.89 17.54 -3.00
CA MET A 228 7.27 17.30 -2.55
C MET A 228 8.28 17.22 -3.70
N GLY A 229 7.85 17.36 -4.97
CA GLY A 229 8.71 17.36 -6.15
C GLY A 229 9.43 16.05 -6.45
N ARG A 230 9.04 14.95 -5.79
CA ARG A 230 9.70 13.65 -5.94
C ARG A 230 8.74 12.47 -5.80
N ALA A 231 9.16 11.32 -6.23
CA ALA A 231 8.55 10.03 -5.88
C ALA A 231 8.91 9.63 -4.44
N GLY A 232 8.14 8.71 -3.87
CA GLY A 232 8.46 8.07 -2.61
C GLY A 232 9.61 7.08 -2.75
N GLU A 233 10.42 6.95 -1.72
CA GLU A 233 11.49 5.95 -1.62
C GLU A 233 11.00 4.69 -0.88
N MET A 234 11.50 3.52 -1.27
CA MET A 234 11.00 2.24 -0.75
C MET A 234 11.11 2.10 0.77
N HIS A 235 12.16 2.65 1.38
CA HIS A 235 12.32 2.63 2.82
C HIS A 235 11.24 3.46 3.55
N GLU A 236 10.69 4.52 2.94
CA GLU A 236 9.61 5.31 3.52
C GLU A 236 8.33 4.47 3.64
N LEU A 237 7.98 3.73 2.57
CA LEU A 237 6.87 2.78 2.58
C LEU A 237 7.10 1.65 3.59
N ALA A 238 8.31 1.08 3.60
CA ALA A 238 8.67 -0.02 4.49
C ALA A 238 8.60 0.39 5.97
N ASN A 239 9.08 1.59 6.32
CA ASN A 239 8.96 2.12 7.67
C ASN A 239 7.50 2.25 8.12
N LEU A 240 6.62 2.77 7.28
CA LEU A 240 5.19 2.85 7.60
C LEU A 240 4.55 1.47 7.74
N ALA A 241 4.92 0.51 6.88
CA ALA A 241 4.44 -0.87 6.97
C ALA A 241 4.90 -1.54 8.28
N VAL A 242 6.18 -1.41 8.65
CA VAL A 242 6.72 -1.95 9.90
C VAL A 242 6.02 -1.31 11.11
N PHE A 243 5.81 0.00 11.10
CA PHE A 243 5.07 0.68 12.18
C PHE A 243 3.67 0.11 12.37
N LEU A 244 2.88 0.02 11.28
CA LEU A 244 1.49 -0.46 11.35
C LEU A 244 1.38 -1.95 11.71
N MET A 245 2.38 -2.75 11.35
CA MET A 245 2.42 -4.18 11.67
C MET A 245 3.00 -4.45 13.06
N GLY A 246 3.83 -3.56 13.58
CA GLY A 246 4.56 -3.70 14.82
C GLY A 246 3.78 -3.28 16.07
N PRO A 247 4.40 -3.42 17.25
CA PRO A 247 3.77 -3.15 18.55
C PRO A 247 3.49 -1.67 18.81
N GLY A 248 4.16 -0.76 18.09
CA GLY A 248 3.93 0.68 18.25
C GLY A 248 2.56 1.16 17.75
N ALA A 249 1.86 0.35 16.96
CA ALA A 249 0.56 0.69 16.38
C ALA A 249 -0.62 -0.12 16.97
N GLU A 250 -0.51 -0.66 18.17
CA GLU A 250 -1.56 -1.52 18.75
C GLU A 250 -2.92 -0.85 18.90
N TYR A 251 -2.96 0.46 19.02
CA TYR A 251 -4.22 1.22 19.09
C TYR A 251 -4.63 1.85 17.76
N VAL A 252 -3.86 1.62 16.68
CA VAL A 252 -4.21 2.05 15.33
C VAL A 252 -5.01 0.95 14.65
N ASN A 253 -6.28 1.20 14.36
CA ASN A 253 -7.19 0.24 13.75
C ASN A 253 -8.21 0.95 12.85
N GLY A 254 -8.52 0.41 11.67
CA GLY A 254 -9.47 0.97 10.71
C GLY A 254 -8.93 2.15 9.89
N GLN A 255 -7.63 2.43 9.93
CA GLN A 255 -7.06 3.60 9.30
C GLN A 255 -6.49 3.31 7.91
N THR A 256 -6.68 4.25 6.99
CA THR A 256 -6.01 4.28 5.69
C THR A 256 -5.12 5.51 5.63
N ILE A 257 -3.81 5.27 5.57
CA ILE A 257 -2.80 6.33 5.64
C ILE A 257 -2.23 6.57 4.25
N ALA A 258 -2.36 7.80 3.74
CA ALA A 258 -1.70 8.22 2.51
C ALA A 258 -0.19 8.37 2.75
N ILE A 259 0.60 7.84 1.82
CA ILE A 259 2.04 8.09 1.71
C ILE A 259 2.35 8.48 0.26
N ASP A 260 2.11 9.74 -0.07
CA ASP A 260 2.09 10.21 -1.44
C ASP A 260 2.63 11.62 -1.64
N GLY A 261 3.28 12.19 -0.61
CA GLY A 261 3.81 13.56 -0.66
C GLY A 261 2.74 14.63 -0.88
N ALA A 262 1.53 14.40 -0.36
CA ALA A 262 0.33 15.23 -0.54
C ALA A 262 -0.19 15.28 -1.99
N GLY A 263 0.20 14.30 -2.83
CA GLY A 263 -0.15 14.29 -4.25
C GLY A 263 -1.66 14.24 -4.50
N PHE A 264 -2.42 13.47 -3.72
CA PHE A 264 -3.86 13.38 -3.94
C PHE A 264 -4.60 14.64 -3.48
N GLN A 265 -4.16 15.31 -2.44
CA GLN A 265 -4.72 16.59 -2.00
C GLN A 265 -4.50 17.68 -3.06
N ALA A 266 -3.34 17.70 -3.65
CA ALA A 266 -3.02 18.64 -4.72
C ALA A 266 -3.88 18.40 -5.99
N ASN A 267 -4.08 17.15 -6.37
CA ASN A 267 -4.89 16.79 -7.54
C ASN A 267 -6.39 16.97 -7.31
N GLY A 268 -6.86 16.94 -6.07
CA GLY A 268 -8.25 17.22 -5.70
C GLY A 268 -8.57 18.70 -5.50
N GLY A 269 -7.56 19.58 -5.45
CA GLY A 269 -7.72 21.01 -5.19
C GLY A 269 -7.81 21.84 -6.46
N THR A 270 -8.74 22.81 -6.48
CA THR A 270 -8.91 23.76 -7.61
C THR A 270 -7.68 24.63 -7.81
N PHE A 271 -6.97 24.97 -6.75
CA PHE A 271 -5.91 25.99 -6.76
C PHE A 271 -4.52 25.43 -7.05
N TYR A 272 -4.22 24.16 -6.68
CA TYR A 272 -2.88 23.61 -6.87
C TYR A 272 -2.40 23.63 -8.33
N PRO A 273 -3.19 23.18 -9.32
CA PRO A 273 -2.77 23.25 -10.73
C PRO A 273 -2.53 24.67 -11.24
N MET A 274 -3.21 25.65 -10.66
CA MET A 274 -3.13 27.06 -11.08
C MET A 274 -1.97 27.82 -10.44
N LEU A 275 -1.60 27.46 -9.20
CA LEU A 275 -0.73 28.28 -8.37
C LEU A 275 0.63 27.63 -8.05
N HIS A 276 0.79 26.30 -8.25
CA HIS A 276 1.98 25.56 -7.85
C HIS A 276 3.27 25.99 -8.57
N ALA A 277 3.14 26.60 -9.74
CA ALA A 277 4.28 27.07 -10.55
C ALA A 277 4.64 28.54 -10.32
N LEU A 278 3.89 29.27 -9.48
CA LEU A 278 4.13 30.69 -9.22
C LEU A 278 5.41 30.91 -8.40
N GLY A 279 6.27 31.81 -8.87
CA GLY A 279 7.44 32.26 -8.13
C GLY A 279 7.13 33.36 -7.12
N ASP A 280 8.13 33.80 -6.34
CA ASP A 280 7.99 34.79 -5.26
C ASP A 280 7.41 36.11 -5.74
N ALA A 281 7.85 36.61 -6.91
CA ALA A 281 7.39 37.86 -7.48
C ALA A 281 5.89 37.84 -7.83
N GLU A 282 5.41 36.71 -8.37
CA GLU A 282 4.00 36.53 -8.73
C GLU A 282 3.13 36.41 -7.48
N TRP A 283 3.64 35.76 -6.44
CA TRP A 283 2.97 35.71 -5.14
C TRP A 283 2.89 37.07 -4.46
N GLU A 284 3.93 37.92 -4.59
CA GLU A 284 3.88 39.28 -4.08
C GLU A 284 2.85 40.15 -4.80
N GLN A 285 2.79 40.05 -6.13
CA GLN A 285 1.76 40.73 -6.92
C GLN A 285 0.35 40.30 -6.52
N MET A 286 0.13 38.99 -6.35
CA MET A 286 -1.17 38.47 -5.93
C MET A 286 -1.56 38.97 -4.55
N ARG A 287 -0.65 38.98 -3.57
CA ARG A 287 -0.89 39.52 -2.24
C ARG A 287 -1.24 41.01 -2.29
N ALA A 288 -0.55 41.78 -3.11
CA ALA A 288 -0.82 43.20 -3.28
C ALA A 288 -2.21 43.45 -3.87
N MET A 289 -2.62 42.70 -4.88
CA MET A 289 -3.96 42.75 -5.48
C MET A 289 -5.06 42.42 -4.47
N ILE A 290 -4.90 41.32 -3.71
CA ILE A 290 -5.86 40.89 -2.69
C ILE A 290 -5.98 41.94 -1.59
N LYS A 291 -4.85 42.52 -1.15
CA LYS A 291 -4.84 43.60 -0.15
C LYS A 291 -5.58 44.82 -0.65
N GLY A 292 -5.31 45.24 -1.89
CA GLY A 292 -5.99 46.39 -2.52
C GLY A 292 -7.51 46.20 -2.64
N THR A 293 -7.95 44.99 -3.00
CA THR A 293 -9.37 44.62 -3.03
C THR A 293 -9.99 44.68 -1.63
N ASN A 294 -9.33 44.09 -0.64
CA ASN A 294 -9.82 44.12 0.74
C ASN A 294 -9.91 45.54 1.34
N GLU A 295 -8.99 46.42 0.97
CA GLU A 295 -9.02 47.83 1.39
C GLU A 295 -10.18 48.59 0.75
N LYS A 296 -10.47 48.35 -0.53
CA LYS A 296 -11.65 48.91 -1.21
C LYS A 296 -12.94 48.41 -0.57
N ASP A 297 -13.05 47.07 -0.36
CA ASP A 297 -14.21 46.48 0.29
C ASP A 297 -14.45 47.03 1.71
N LYS A 298 -13.37 47.31 2.45
CA LYS A 298 -13.48 47.95 3.78
C LYS A 298 -13.96 49.36 3.71
N ALA A 299 -13.50 50.15 2.71
CA ALA A 299 -13.91 51.53 2.53
C ALA A 299 -15.38 51.66 2.09
N GLU A 300 -15.91 50.64 1.41
CA GLU A 300 -17.31 50.62 0.93
C GLU A 300 -18.29 50.06 1.99
N ARG A 301 -17.81 49.49 3.09
CA ARG A 301 -18.68 49.04 4.18
C ARG A 301 -19.28 50.20 4.94
N THR A 302 -20.62 50.30 4.87
CA THR A 302 -21.39 51.33 5.58
C THR A 302 -21.79 50.92 7.01
N VAL A 303 -21.51 49.68 7.38
CA VAL A 303 -21.74 49.11 8.74
C VAL A 303 -20.47 48.41 9.18
N GLY A 304 -19.96 48.83 10.33
CA GLY A 304 -18.74 48.26 10.95
C GLY A 304 -19.03 46.93 11.67
#